data_25665dbd9c0be6e30a58a47b4af938f7
#
_entry.id   25665dbd9c0be6e30a58a47b4af938f7
#
_cell.length_a   1.000
_cell.length_b   1.000
_cell.length_c   1.000
_cell.angle_alpha   90.00
_cell.angle_beta   90.00
_cell.angle_gamma   90.00
#
_symmetry.space_group_name_H-M   'P 1'
#
loop_
_entity.id
_entity.type
_entity.pdbx_description
1 polymer ?
#
loop_
_entity_poly.entity_id
_entity_poly.type
_entity_poly.pdbx_seq_one_letter_code
_entity_poly.pdbx_strand_id
1 'polypeptide(L)'
;MPRNILDNDKIHSTIQQTVTDNQREVMKEVIEAVENQDIVVVGMAGNPHAGAARKALEAAGLPFTYLQYGGYISQWRKRNAIKMWTGWPTFPMVFVKGCLVGGATEAQALISSGELQNLLDQKDLQAKAG
;
A
#
# COMPACT_ATOMS: atom_id res chain seq x y z
N MET A 1 13.23 0.13 -14.90
CA MET A 1 14.41 -0.09 -14.03
C MET A 1 13.95 -0.54 -12.65
N PRO A 2 14.47 -1.65 -12.17
CA PRO A 2 14.17 -2.04 -10.80
C PRO A 2 14.83 -1.07 -9.82
N ARG A 3 14.14 -0.86 -8.71
CA ARG A 3 14.70 -0.02 -7.64
C ARG A 3 15.82 -0.75 -6.91
N ASN A 4 16.64 0.01 -6.19
CA ASN A 4 17.70 -0.55 -5.38
C ASN A 4 17.11 -1.28 -4.16
N ILE A 5 17.36 -2.56 -4.07
CA ILE A 5 17.01 -3.40 -2.92
C ILE A 5 18.24 -4.26 -2.64
N LEU A 6 18.62 -4.33 -1.37
CA LEU A 6 19.72 -5.20 -0.98
C LEU A 6 19.31 -6.66 -1.13
N ASP A 7 20.07 -7.43 -1.89
CA ASP A 7 19.76 -8.84 -2.12
C ASP A 7 19.84 -9.64 -0.82
N ASN A 8 18.97 -10.65 -0.69
CA ASN A 8 18.95 -11.50 0.48
C ASN A 8 20.29 -12.20 0.74
N ASP A 9 21.03 -12.54 -0.31
CA ASP A 9 22.33 -13.19 -0.17
C ASP A 9 23.40 -12.25 0.38
N LYS A 10 23.12 -10.94 0.44
CA LYS A 10 23.99 -9.94 1.07
C LYS A 10 23.63 -9.67 2.52
N ILE A 11 22.62 -10.34 3.04
CA ILE A 11 22.22 -10.22 4.45
C ILE A 11 22.81 -11.41 5.20
N HIS A 12 23.62 -11.12 6.21
CA HIS A 12 24.30 -12.18 6.96
C HIS A 12 23.28 -13.12 7.62
N SER A 13 23.60 -14.41 7.63
CA SER A 13 22.70 -15.45 8.14
C SER A 13 22.26 -15.21 9.59
N THR A 14 23.10 -14.57 10.39
CA THR A 14 22.78 -14.31 11.81
C THR A 14 21.60 -13.35 11.99
N ILE A 15 21.29 -12.53 11.01
CA ILE A 15 20.19 -11.55 11.10
C ILE A 15 19.07 -11.80 10.09
N GLN A 16 19.17 -12.81 9.25
CA GLN A 16 18.14 -13.07 8.24
C GLN A 16 16.77 -13.29 8.86
N GLN A 17 16.68 -14.01 9.96
CA GLN A 17 15.41 -14.24 10.64
C GLN A 17 14.85 -12.95 11.20
N THR A 18 15.69 -12.09 11.75
CA THR A 18 15.28 -10.78 12.28
C THR A 18 14.67 -9.92 11.16
N VAL A 19 15.33 -9.91 10.00
CA VAL A 19 14.84 -9.14 8.84
C VAL A 19 13.52 -9.70 8.35
N THR A 20 13.42 -11.03 8.24
CA THR A 20 12.20 -11.71 7.78
C THR A 20 11.03 -11.46 8.72
N ASP A 21 11.27 -11.46 10.02
CA ASP A 21 10.21 -11.36 11.02
C ASP A 21 9.86 -9.91 11.39
N ASN A 22 10.54 -8.92 10.79
CA ASN A 22 10.28 -7.52 11.10
C ASN A 22 8.81 -7.17 10.86
N GLN A 23 8.08 -6.88 11.95
CA GLN A 23 6.65 -6.53 11.91
C GLN A 23 5.80 -7.56 11.16
N ARG A 24 6.09 -8.83 11.37
CA ARG A 24 5.48 -9.94 10.65
C ARG A 24 3.94 -9.93 10.72
N GLU A 25 3.38 -9.65 11.90
CA GLU A 25 1.92 -9.64 12.08
C GLU A 25 1.25 -8.56 11.23
N VAL A 26 1.83 -7.35 11.22
CA VAL A 26 1.32 -6.23 10.44
C VAL A 26 1.45 -6.51 8.96
N MET A 27 2.60 -7.03 8.55
CA MET A 27 2.83 -7.33 7.14
C MET A 27 1.88 -8.40 6.63
N LYS A 28 1.59 -9.41 7.46
CA LYS A 28 0.62 -10.44 7.12
C LYS A 28 -0.75 -9.82 6.89
N GLU A 29 -1.20 -8.95 7.79
CA GLU A 29 -2.49 -8.27 7.67
C GLU A 29 -2.58 -7.44 6.39
N VAL A 30 -1.56 -6.64 6.12
CA VAL A 30 -1.55 -5.76 4.94
C VAL A 30 -1.52 -6.59 3.65
N ILE A 31 -0.63 -7.59 3.59
CA ILE A 31 -0.48 -8.43 2.39
C ILE A 31 -1.78 -9.18 2.10
N GLU A 32 -2.40 -9.77 3.12
CA GLU A 32 -3.67 -10.47 2.95
C GLU A 32 -4.77 -9.55 2.44
N ALA A 33 -4.86 -8.32 2.98
CA ALA A 33 -5.84 -7.35 2.51
C ALA A 33 -5.61 -6.98 1.05
N VAL A 34 -4.36 -6.70 0.69
CA VAL A 34 -3.99 -6.31 -0.68
C VAL A 34 -4.29 -7.44 -1.67
N GLU A 35 -4.06 -8.69 -1.28
CA GLU A 35 -4.31 -9.85 -2.14
C GLU A 35 -5.80 -10.14 -2.31
N ASN A 36 -6.61 -9.90 -1.28
CA ASN A 36 -8.01 -10.35 -1.25
C ASN A 36 -9.04 -9.27 -1.51
N GLN A 37 -8.67 -7.99 -1.38
CA GLN A 37 -9.60 -6.88 -1.56
C GLN A 37 -9.27 -6.11 -2.83
N ASP A 38 -10.31 -5.63 -3.51
CA ASP A 38 -10.11 -4.88 -4.77
C ASP A 38 -9.42 -3.54 -4.55
N ILE A 39 -9.80 -2.80 -3.51
CA ILE A 39 -9.19 -1.51 -3.17
C ILE A 39 -8.82 -1.51 -1.69
N VAL A 40 -7.56 -1.21 -1.40
CA VAL A 40 -7.06 -1.09 -0.03
C VAL A 40 -6.37 0.26 0.13
N VAL A 41 -6.73 0.98 1.18
CA VAL A 41 -6.06 2.22 1.56
C VAL A 41 -5.36 1.97 2.90
N VAL A 42 -4.05 2.17 2.93
CA VAL A 42 -3.26 2.06 4.16
C VAL A 42 -2.86 3.45 4.58
N GLY A 43 -3.22 3.86 5.78
CA GLY A 43 -2.98 5.21 6.24
C GLY A 43 -2.58 5.30 7.70
N MET A 44 -2.55 6.52 8.20
CA MET A 44 -2.24 6.80 9.60
C MET A 44 -3.18 7.88 10.12
N ALA A 45 -3.40 7.87 11.45
CA ALA A 45 -4.28 8.83 12.10
C ALA A 45 -3.74 10.25 11.97
N GLY A 46 -4.63 11.22 11.83
CA GLY A 46 -4.26 12.62 11.73
C GLY A 46 -3.70 13.05 10.38
N ASN A 47 -3.67 12.16 9.40
CA ASN A 47 -3.16 12.47 8.08
C ASN A 47 -4.32 12.91 7.17
N PRO A 48 -4.35 14.20 6.75
CA PRO A 48 -5.45 14.70 5.90
C PRO A 48 -5.46 14.06 4.51
N HIS A 49 -4.33 13.59 4.02
CA HIS A 49 -4.25 12.95 2.71
C HIS A 49 -4.95 11.58 2.71
N ALA A 50 -4.87 10.84 3.83
CA ALA A 50 -5.61 9.59 3.96
C ALA A 50 -7.12 9.84 3.91
N GLY A 51 -7.58 10.89 4.58
CA GLY A 51 -8.98 11.30 4.54
C GLY A 51 -9.41 11.70 3.13
N ALA A 52 -8.57 12.44 2.42
CA ALA A 52 -8.86 12.87 1.04
C ALA A 52 -8.99 11.67 0.10
N ALA A 53 -8.10 10.66 0.24
CA ALA A 53 -8.18 9.46 -0.59
C ALA A 53 -9.49 8.70 -0.34
N ARG A 54 -9.87 8.53 0.94
CA ARG A 54 -11.09 7.84 1.30
C ARG A 54 -12.34 8.56 0.78
N LYS A 55 -12.37 9.89 0.92
CA LYS A 55 -13.49 10.69 0.43
C LYS A 55 -13.64 10.61 -1.09
N ALA A 56 -12.54 10.61 -1.80
CA ALA A 56 -12.56 10.48 -3.26
C ALA A 56 -13.15 9.14 -3.70
N LEU A 57 -12.75 8.05 -3.02
CA LEU A 57 -13.29 6.73 -3.31
C LEU A 57 -14.78 6.63 -2.96
N GLU A 58 -15.18 7.19 -1.82
CA GLU A 58 -16.59 7.23 -1.41
C GLU A 58 -17.44 8.02 -2.41
N ALA A 59 -16.95 9.17 -2.84
CA ALA A 59 -17.67 10.00 -3.81
C ALA A 59 -17.84 9.30 -5.17
N ALA A 60 -16.87 8.44 -5.53
CA ALA A 60 -16.95 7.65 -6.76
C ALA A 60 -17.80 6.38 -6.61
N GLY A 61 -18.32 6.11 -5.41
CA GLY A 61 -19.12 4.91 -5.16
C GLY A 61 -18.32 3.62 -5.15
N LEU A 62 -17.02 3.70 -4.85
CA LEU A 62 -16.11 2.55 -4.88
C LEU A 62 -15.85 2.04 -3.47
N PRO A 63 -16.24 0.80 -3.15
CA PRO A 63 -15.97 0.22 -1.84
C PRO A 63 -14.48 -0.06 -1.68
N PHE A 64 -13.98 0.16 -0.48
CA PHE A 64 -12.57 -0.06 -0.16
C PHE A 64 -12.40 -0.53 1.28
N THR A 65 -11.24 -1.14 1.56
CA THR A 65 -10.82 -1.50 2.90
C THR A 65 -9.79 -0.49 3.37
N TYR A 66 -9.97 0.04 4.57
CA TYR A 66 -9.03 1.01 5.16
C TYR A 66 -8.30 0.39 6.34
N LEU A 67 -6.96 0.42 6.29
CA LEU A 67 -6.10 -0.03 7.38
C LEU A 67 -5.33 1.16 7.91
N GLN A 68 -5.41 1.40 9.22
CA GLN A 68 -4.76 2.55 9.86
C GLN A 68 -3.74 2.08 10.89
N TYR A 69 -2.53 2.59 10.78
CA TYR A 69 -1.44 2.22 11.69
C TYR A 69 -0.91 3.44 12.42
N GLY A 70 -1.57 3.77 13.54
CA GLY A 70 -1.15 4.80 14.47
C GLY A 70 -1.15 6.21 13.92
N GLY A 71 -0.50 7.11 14.66
CA GLY A 71 -0.32 8.51 14.31
C GLY A 71 1.17 8.86 14.25
N TYR A 72 1.49 10.15 14.29
CA TYR A 72 2.88 10.60 14.10
C TYR A 72 3.84 10.08 15.17
N ILE A 73 3.36 9.85 16.40
CA ILE A 73 4.22 9.42 17.50
C ILE A 73 3.99 7.97 17.91
N SER A 74 3.12 7.24 17.22
CA SER A 74 2.82 5.85 17.58
C SER A 74 2.90 4.96 16.36
N GLN A 75 3.28 3.70 16.59
CA GLN A 75 3.31 2.64 15.57
C GLN A 75 4.18 2.95 14.33
N TRP A 76 5.18 3.81 14.51
CA TRP A 76 6.04 4.20 13.39
C TRP A 76 6.83 3.01 12.82
N ARG A 77 7.15 2.01 13.65
CA ARG A 77 7.87 0.82 13.18
C ARG A 77 7.02 -0.01 12.23
N LYS A 78 5.72 -0.07 12.49
CA LYS A 78 4.78 -0.76 11.61
C LYS A 78 4.72 -0.06 10.25
N ARG A 79 4.62 1.26 10.27
CA ARG A 79 4.59 2.05 9.04
C ARG A 79 5.91 1.93 8.26
N ASN A 80 7.04 1.92 8.95
CA ASN A 80 8.34 1.74 8.29
C ASN A 80 8.44 0.41 7.57
N ALA A 81 7.94 -0.66 8.18
CA ALA A 81 7.94 -1.98 7.55
C ALA A 81 7.14 -1.96 6.24
N ILE A 82 6.00 -1.29 6.25
CA ILE A 82 5.16 -1.16 5.04
C ILE A 82 5.89 -0.36 3.97
N LYS A 83 6.55 0.74 4.35
CA LYS A 83 7.35 1.54 3.42
C LYS A 83 8.49 0.72 2.81
N MET A 84 9.16 -0.10 3.61
CA MET A 84 10.24 -0.96 3.10
C MET A 84 9.72 -2.00 2.11
N TRP A 85 8.53 -2.53 2.37
CA TRP A 85 7.92 -3.51 1.48
C TRP A 85 7.52 -2.92 0.14
N THR A 86 6.85 -1.76 0.17
CA THR A 86 6.32 -1.12 -1.04
C THR A 86 7.34 -0.25 -1.78
N GLY A 87 8.27 0.34 -1.02
CA GLY A 87 9.13 1.39 -1.56
C GLY A 87 8.47 2.76 -1.65
N TRP A 88 7.19 2.88 -1.30
CA TRP A 88 6.49 4.17 -1.33
C TRP A 88 6.76 4.94 -0.04
N PRO A 89 7.23 6.19 -0.11
CA PRO A 89 7.77 6.87 1.06
C PRO A 89 6.76 7.51 2.00
N THR A 90 5.50 7.60 1.60
CA THR A 90 4.50 8.35 2.36
C THR A 90 3.20 7.57 2.52
N PHE A 91 2.33 8.06 3.41
CA PHE A 91 0.97 7.56 3.58
C PHE A 91 -0.01 8.65 3.16
N PRO A 92 -1.16 8.30 2.62
CA PRO A 92 -1.67 6.94 2.45
C PRO A 92 -1.00 6.21 1.29
N MET A 93 -1.13 4.89 1.30
CA MET A 93 -0.80 4.03 0.17
C MET A 93 -2.09 3.42 -0.34
N VAL A 94 -2.34 3.49 -1.63
CA VAL A 94 -3.56 2.96 -2.24
C VAL A 94 -3.20 1.81 -3.15
N PHE A 95 -3.88 0.69 -2.96
CA PHE A 95 -3.71 -0.52 -3.78
C PHE A 95 -5.01 -0.81 -4.51
N VAL A 96 -4.91 -1.14 -5.79
CA VAL A 96 -6.05 -1.53 -6.62
C VAL A 96 -5.71 -2.87 -7.27
N LYS A 97 -6.52 -3.89 -7.01
CA LYS A 97 -6.30 -5.24 -7.55
C LYS A 97 -4.90 -5.77 -7.27
N GLY A 98 -4.38 -5.50 -6.06
CA GLY A 98 -3.06 -5.95 -5.66
C GLY A 98 -1.90 -5.08 -6.15
N CYS A 99 -2.19 -4.02 -6.87
CA CYS A 99 -1.17 -3.15 -7.45
C CYS A 99 -1.11 -1.80 -6.71
N LEU A 100 0.07 -1.39 -6.30
CA LEU A 100 0.25 -0.09 -5.66
C LEU A 100 0.11 1.01 -6.73
N VAL A 101 -0.87 1.89 -6.53
CA VAL A 101 -1.11 2.99 -7.49
C VAL A 101 -0.61 4.34 -7.00
N GLY A 102 -0.18 4.42 -5.74
CA GLY A 102 0.38 5.64 -5.17
C GLY A 102 -0.37 6.12 -3.95
N GLY A 103 -0.40 7.42 -3.74
CA GLY A 103 -1.09 8.04 -2.62
C GLY A 103 -2.39 8.71 -3.03
N ALA A 104 -2.82 9.70 -2.22
CA ALA A 104 -4.10 10.38 -2.46
C ALA A 104 -4.15 11.09 -3.82
N THR A 105 -3.09 11.79 -4.19
CA THR A 105 -3.02 12.54 -5.44
C THR A 105 -3.18 11.63 -6.64
N GLU A 106 -2.43 10.51 -6.64
CA GLU A 106 -2.48 9.54 -7.72
C GLU A 106 -3.84 8.86 -7.80
N ALA A 107 -4.42 8.50 -6.64
CA ALA A 107 -5.75 7.88 -6.61
C ALA A 107 -6.81 8.83 -7.15
N GLN A 108 -6.77 10.11 -6.76
CA GLN A 108 -7.70 11.12 -7.24
C GLN A 108 -7.61 11.31 -8.75
N ALA A 109 -6.39 11.33 -9.28
CA ALA A 109 -6.17 11.45 -10.72
C ALA A 109 -6.73 10.25 -11.49
N LEU A 110 -6.54 9.05 -10.96
CA LEU A 110 -7.08 7.83 -11.58
C LEU A 110 -8.61 7.81 -11.57
N ILE A 111 -9.22 8.29 -10.50
CA ILE A 111 -10.68 8.39 -10.41
C ILE A 111 -11.19 9.40 -11.42
N SER A 112 -10.60 10.59 -11.48
CA SER A 112 -11.04 11.68 -12.36
C SER A 112 -10.93 11.33 -13.84
N SER A 113 -9.91 10.55 -14.21
CA SER A 113 -9.71 10.15 -15.60
C SER A 113 -10.53 8.93 -16.02
N GLY A 114 -11.18 8.26 -15.05
CA GLY A 114 -11.87 6.99 -15.31
C GLY A 114 -10.94 5.79 -15.34
N GLU A 115 -9.64 6.00 -15.20
CA GLU A 115 -8.65 4.92 -15.25
C GLU A 115 -8.80 3.93 -14.10
N LEU A 116 -9.20 4.39 -12.91
CA LEU A 116 -9.37 3.51 -11.78
C LEU A 116 -10.46 2.47 -12.04
N GLN A 117 -11.57 2.88 -12.65
CA GLN A 117 -12.63 1.94 -13.02
C GLN A 117 -12.12 0.92 -14.04
N ASN A 118 -11.29 1.36 -14.99
CA ASN A 118 -10.68 0.45 -15.95
C ASN A 118 -9.78 -0.58 -15.26
N LEU A 119 -9.03 -0.16 -14.25
CA LEU A 119 -8.18 -1.08 -13.47
C LEU A 119 -9.04 -2.12 -12.73
N LEU A 120 -10.16 -1.70 -12.16
CA LEU A 120 -11.07 -2.62 -11.47
C LEU A 120 -11.68 -3.65 -12.40
N ASP A 121 -11.88 -3.29 -13.66
CA ASP A 121 -12.48 -4.17 -14.64
C ASP A 121 -11.49 -5.18 -15.23
N GLN A 122 -10.19 -5.03 -14.95
CA GLN A 122 -9.17 -5.94 -15.42
C GLN A 122 -9.09 -7.17 -14.53
N LYS A 123 -8.84 -8.33 -15.14
CA LYS A 123 -8.71 -9.59 -14.41
C LYS A 123 -7.34 -9.76 -13.80
N ASP A 124 -6.30 -9.23 -14.43
CA ASP A 124 -4.92 -9.42 -14.00
C ASP A 124 -4.10 -8.17 -14.27
N LEU A 125 -3.88 -7.37 -13.21
CA LEU A 125 -3.07 -6.16 -13.30
C LEU A 125 -1.57 -6.45 -13.40
N GLN A 126 -1.13 -7.62 -12.96
CA GLN A 126 0.29 -7.96 -13.00
C GLN A 126 0.80 -8.05 -14.44
N ALA A 127 -0.05 -8.42 -15.36
CA ALA A 127 0.30 -8.46 -16.77
C ALA A 127 0.70 -7.09 -17.32
N LYS A 128 0.30 -6.02 -16.64
CA LYS A 128 0.62 -4.65 -17.05
C LYS A 128 1.78 -4.05 -16.28
N ALA A 129 2.26 -4.71 -15.27
CA ALA A 129 3.36 -4.23 -14.44
C ALA A 129 4.73 -4.50 -15.07
N GLY A 130 4.76 -5.26 -16.12
CA GLY A 130 5.99 -5.60 -16.84
C GLY A 130 6.57 -4.47 -17.64
#